data_94c2b4b1ad3e0c9b2e5dc7dbbec6c044
#
_entry.id   94c2b4b1ad3e0c9b2e5dc7dbbec6c044
#
_cell.length_a   1.000
_cell.length_b   1.000
_cell.length_c   1.000
_cell.angle_alpha   90.00
_cell.angle_beta   90.00
_cell.angle_gamma   90.00
#
_symmetry.space_group_name_H-M   'P 1'
#
loop_
_entity.id
_entity.type
_entity.pdbx_description
1 polymer ?
#
loop_
_entity_poly.entity_id
_entity_poly.type
_entity_poly.pdbx_seq_one_letter_code
_entity_poly.pdbx_strand_id
1 'polypeptide(L)'
;MYKREFDQLLASGTLPKSLMLYGDNDYYIDTTAETFIEKTGARESMLKLYFDEYDFQTAKNYLGQSSLFGDLNLLYIKSDRKIPKKELTQLIDLAYRNENDFFIFAYTGPDFKTMTSAFTKTKNAEHVRFFPPNLREAADILQQHARHLHMQIDRYAIEHLLMLLNLNLALAVNELTKLSILEGPIGAKEIDEHVFSLAPMAMDTFLFSLFSKKPLTDLIHQMHQLGEDEFAILRAIQYFVSQLFLFHIYIKLHGAPDSAAILGYRLPKQLETQRAQLAVKLSLPLFSKIFDTLAEGELAIKTAGGTSQKETLLLSILIKIKSFLG
;
A
#
# COMPACT_ATOMS: atom_id res chain seq x y z
N MET A 1 17.53 -12.09 6.34
CA MET A 1 18.08 -11.66 5.03
C MET A 1 17.11 -10.72 4.30
N TYR A 2 17.55 -10.15 3.18
CA TYR A 2 16.69 -9.32 2.31
C TYR A 2 16.32 -10.09 1.03
N LYS A 3 15.33 -9.58 0.31
CA LYS A 3 14.78 -10.22 -0.91
C LYS A 3 15.87 -10.69 -1.89
N ARG A 4 16.82 -9.83 -2.24
CA ARG A 4 17.90 -10.15 -3.20
C ARG A 4 18.75 -11.34 -2.78
N GLU A 5 19.10 -11.44 -1.51
CA GLU A 5 19.88 -12.56 -0.96
C GLU A 5 19.06 -13.86 -1.01
N PHE A 6 17.76 -13.76 -0.74
CA PHE A 6 16.87 -14.90 -0.80
C PHE A 6 16.63 -15.38 -2.24
N ASP A 7 16.48 -14.46 -3.19
CA ASP A 7 16.35 -14.81 -4.61
C ASP A 7 17.61 -15.58 -5.10
N GLN A 8 18.80 -15.19 -4.65
CA GLN A 8 20.05 -15.92 -4.93
C GLN A 8 20.06 -17.33 -4.30
N LEU A 9 19.57 -17.44 -3.06
CA LEU A 9 19.44 -18.73 -2.39
C LEU A 9 18.49 -19.66 -3.15
N LEU A 10 17.33 -19.15 -3.58
CA LEU A 10 16.37 -19.91 -4.40
C LEU A 10 16.96 -20.32 -5.75
N ALA A 11 17.77 -19.46 -6.35
CA ALA A 11 18.44 -19.76 -7.63
C ALA A 11 19.52 -20.84 -7.50
N SER A 12 20.18 -20.96 -6.34
CA SER A 12 21.17 -22.01 -6.07
C SER A 12 20.55 -23.39 -5.83
N GLY A 13 19.20 -23.49 -5.76
CA GLY A 13 18.50 -24.75 -5.49
C GLY A 13 18.49 -25.15 -4.01
N THR A 14 19.04 -24.34 -3.12
CA THR A 14 19.06 -24.62 -1.68
C THR A 14 17.81 -24.04 -1.03
N LEU A 15 16.91 -24.91 -0.55
CA LEU A 15 15.70 -24.48 0.14
C LEU A 15 15.87 -24.61 1.65
N PRO A 16 15.55 -23.56 2.44
CA PRO A 16 15.46 -23.72 3.89
C PRO A 16 14.26 -24.59 4.27
N LYS A 17 14.38 -25.31 5.37
CA LYS A 17 13.28 -26.14 5.91
C LYS A 17 12.15 -25.31 6.48
N SER A 18 12.49 -24.16 7.04
CA SER A 18 11.52 -23.23 7.59
C SER A 18 11.80 -21.82 7.11
N LEU A 19 10.77 -21.10 6.68
CA LEU A 19 10.87 -19.77 6.10
C LEU A 19 9.86 -18.83 6.73
N MET A 20 10.32 -17.70 7.27
CA MET A 20 9.45 -16.59 7.66
C MET A 20 9.55 -15.46 6.64
N LEU A 21 8.40 -15.08 6.07
CA LEU A 21 8.26 -13.94 5.16
C LEU A 21 7.50 -12.84 5.89
N TYR A 22 8.05 -11.61 5.93
CA TYR A 22 7.43 -10.52 6.68
C TYR A 22 7.83 -9.15 6.15
N GLY A 23 7.08 -8.13 6.50
CA GLY A 23 7.38 -6.73 6.16
C GLY A 23 6.16 -5.98 5.64
N ASP A 24 6.41 -4.87 4.98
CA ASP A 24 5.38 -3.89 4.61
C ASP A 24 4.93 -4.05 3.14
N ASN A 25 5.06 -5.27 2.56
CA ASN A 25 4.64 -5.54 1.19
C ASN A 25 4.06 -6.94 1.01
N ASP A 26 2.74 -7.03 1.03
CA ASP A 26 2.00 -8.29 0.91
C ASP A 26 2.23 -8.98 -0.43
N TYR A 27 2.37 -8.21 -1.52
CA TYR A 27 2.63 -8.79 -2.84
C TYR A 27 3.93 -9.60 -2.86
N TYR A 28 5.02 -9.07 -2.29
CA TYR A 28 6.28 -9.80 -2.21
C TYR A 28 6.20 -11.00 -1.26
N ILE A 29 5.48 -10.88 -0.15
CA ILE A 29 5.25 -11.99 0.78
C ILE A 29 4.55 -13.13 0.04
N ASP A 30 3.43 -12.84 -0.64
CA ASP A 30 2.62 -13.84 -1.31
C ASP A 30 3.34 -14.46 -2.52
N THR A 31 3.94 -13.65 -3.39
CA THR A 31 4.66 -14.15 -4.58
C THR A 31 5.90 -14.96 -4.20
N THR A 32 6.60 -14.58 -3.12
CA THR A 32 7.75 -15.35 -2.64
C THR A 32 7.32 -16.65 -2.00
N ALA A 33 6.21 -16.67 -1.25
CA ALA A 33 5.63 -17.88 -0.69
C ALA A 33 5.24 -18.85 -1.82
N GLU A 34 4.52 -18.40 -2.85
CA GLU A 34 4.15 -19.22 -3.99
C GLU A 34 5.36 -19.77 -4.73
N THR A 35 6.37 -18.95 -4.99
CA THR A 35 7.63 -19.42 -5.62
C THR A 35 8.34 -20.49 -4.77
N PHE A 36 8.32 -20.34 -3.45
CA PHE A 36 8.90 -21.33 -2.55
C PHE A 36 8.10 -22.64 -2.56
N ILE A 37 6.77 -22.55 -2.50
CA ILE A 37 5.85 -23.70 -2.56
C ILE A 37 6.09 -24.50 -3.87
N GLU A 38 6.19 -23.81 -5.01
CA GLU A 38 6.47 -24.46 -6.30
C GLU A 38 7.82 -25.20 -6.28
N LYS A 39 8.83 -24.59 -5.73
CA LYS A 39 10.18 -25.18 -5.66
C LYS A 39 10.27 -26.36 -4.69
N THR A 40 9.44 -26.42 -3.65
CA THR A 40 9.40 -27.60 -2.75
C THR A 40 8.75 -28.81 -3.41
N GLY A 41 7.87 -28.61 -4.39
CA GLY A 41 7.06 -29.68 -4.97
C GLY A 41 5.93 -30.18 -4.07
N ALA A 42 5.73 -29.59 -2.89
CA ALA A 42 4.79 -30.05 -1.87
C ALA A 42 3.39 -29.41 -1.97
N ARG A 43 3.01 -28.88 -3.16
CA ARG A 43 1.74 -28.16 -3.35
C ARG A 43 0.49 -29.01 -3.07
N GLU A 44 0.50 -30.28 -3.46
CA GLU A 44 -0.65 -31.17 -3.32
C GLU A 44 -0.86 -31.64 -1.86
N SER A 45 0.20 -31.70 -1.08
CA SER A 45 0.20 -32.11 0.33
C SER A 45 0.37 -30.94 1.29
N MET A 46 -0.10 -29.74 0.93
CA MET A 46 0.06 -28.54 1.74
C MET A 46 -1.15 -28.31 2.66
N LEU A 47 -0.87 -28.11 3.96
CA LEU A 47 -1.85 -27.56 4.90
C LEU A 47 -1.69 -26.03 4.94
N LYS A 48 -2.75 -25.30 4.57
CA LYS A 48 -2.84 -23.84 4.67
C LYS A 48 -3.70 -23.45 5.88
N LEU A 49 -3.18 -22.56 6.72
CA LEU A 49 -3.90 -21.99 7.86
C LEU A 49 -3.83 -20.45 7.76
N TYR A 50 -4.96 -19.79 7.57
CA TYR A 50 -5.06 -18.36 7.40
C TYR A 50 -5.65 -17.69 8.66
N PHE A 51 -5.02 -16.63 9.15
CA PHE A 51 -5.54 -15.75 10.20
C PHE A 51 -6.17 -16.48 11.40
N ASP A 52 -7.49 -16.50 11.48
CA ASP A 52 -8.23 -17.12 12.60
C ASP A 52 -8.27 -18.66 12.56
N GLU A 53 -7.86 -19.28 11.45
CA GLU A 53 -7.78 -20.73 11.30
C GLU A 53 -6.56 -21.35 11.99
N TYR A 54 -5.59 -20.50 12.40
CA TYR A 54 -4.39 -21.00 13.07
C TYR A 54 -4.73 -21.63 14.41
N ASP A 55 -4.46 -22.92 14.50
CA ASP A 55 -4.45 -23.70 15.76
C ASP A 55 -3.11 -24.42 15.88
N PHE A 56 -2.43 -24.18 17.00
CA PHE A 56 -1.12 -24.76 17.23
C PHE A 56 -1.12 -26.29 17.25
N GLN A 57 -2.17 -26.92 17.83
CA GLN A 57 -2.23 -28.39 17.90
C GLN A 57 -2.43 -29.01 16.52
N THR A 58 -3.27 -28.43 15.69
CA THR A 58 -3.46 -28.82 14.29
C THR A 58 -2.17 -28.71 13.49
N ALA A 59 -1.48 -27.57 13.57
CA ALA A 59 -0.21 -27.33 12.89
C ALA A 59 0.89 -28.32 13.34
N LYS A 60 0.97 -28.57 14.65
CA LYS A 60 1.91 -29.50 15.25
C LYS A 60 1.62 -30.96 14.84
N ASN A 61 0.37 -31.37 14.86
CA ASN A 61 -0.02 -32.71 14.47
C ASN A 61 0.30 -32.95 12.99
N TYR A 62 0.05 -31.97 12.13
CA TYR A 62 0.35 -32.05 10.71
C TYR A 62 1.85 -32.29 10.43
N LEU A 63 2.76 -31.49 11.01
CA LEU A 63 4.21 -31.68 10.89
C LEU A 63 4.73 -32.89 11.71
N GLY A 64 3.97 -33.39 12.66
CA GLY A 64 4.33 -34.57 13.46
C GLY A 64 3.93 -35.90 12.83
N GLN A 65 3.12 -35.87 11.77
CA GLN A 65 2.73 -37.08 11.04
C GLN A 65 3.85 -37.50 10.11
N SER A 66 4.53 -38.59 10.41
CA SER A 66 5.44 -39.17 9.44
C SER A 66 4.67 -39.74 8.26
N SER A 67 4.92 -39.25 7.05
CA SER A 67 4.39 -39.84 5.84
C SER A 67 4.89 -41.29 5.72
N LEU A 68 3.97 -42.24 5.70
CA LEU A 68 4.28 -43.66 5.50
C LEU A 68 4.82 -43.95 4.10
N PHE A 69 4.62 -43.02 3.15
CA PHE A 69 4.98 -43.18 1.73
C PHE A 69 6.08 -42.22 1.27
N GLY A 70 6.68 -41.45 2.18
CA GLY A 70 7.77 -40.48 1.82
C GLY A 70 7.28 -39.22 1.15
N ASP A 71 5.96 -38.89 1.28
CA ASP A 71 5.40 -37.69 0.69
C ASP A 71 5.97 -36.41 1.35
N LEU A 72 6.13 -35.38 0.55
CA LEU A 72 6.53 -34.06 1.02
C LEU A 72 5.35 -33.38 1.74
N ASN A 73 5.58 -32.80 2.91
CA ASN A 73 4.56 -32.02 3.63
C ASN A 73 4.98 -30.57 3.71
N LEU A 74 4.04 -29.67 3.50
CA LEU A 74 4.24 -28.24 3.63
C LEU A 74 3.19 -27.61 4.54
N LEU A 75 3.59 -27.09 5.67
CA LEU A 75 2.75 -26.24 6.50
C LEU A 75 2.92 -24.79 6.07
N TYR A 76 1.82 -24.15 5.63
CA TYR A 76 1.78 -22.72 5.32
C TYR A 76 0.85 -22.00 6.28
N ILE A 77 1.39 -21.07 7.07
CA ILE A 77 0.61 -20.22 7.99
C ILE A 77 0.73 -18.76 7.50
N LYS A 78 -0.41 -18.09 7.29
CA LYS A 78 -0.45 -16.65 7.04
C LYS A 78 -1.25 -15.96 8.14
N SER A 79 -0.64 -14.99 8.84
CA SER A 79 -1.30 -14.30 9.96
C SER A 79 -0.81 -12.86 10.09
N ASP A 80 -1.70 -11.99 10.56
CA ASP A 80 -1.41 -10.64 11.04
C ASP A 80 -1.22 -10.59 12.57
N ARG A 81 -1.57 -11.71 13.26
CA ARG A 81 -1.42 -11.86 14.71
C ARG A 81 -0.13 -12.59 15.06
N LYS A 82 0.44 -12.20 16.18
CA LYS A 82 1.67 -12.82 16.69
C LYS A 82 1.43 -14.26 17.11
N ILE A 83 2.31 -15.14 16.65
CA ILE A 83 2.41 -16.52 17.16
C ILE A 83 3.51 -16.52 18.23
N PRO A 84 3.27 -17.16 19.41
CA PRO A 84 4.28 -17.27 20.45
C PRO A 84 5.58 -17.92 19.95
N LYS A 85 6.72 -17.34 20.31
CA LYS A 85 8.05 -17.86 19.91
C LYS A 85 8.19 -19.35 20.22
N LYS A 86 7.65 -19.81 21.36
CA LYS A 86 7.71 -21.21 21.78
C LYS A 86 7.03 -22.15 20.79
N GLU A 87 5.87 -21.76 20.25
CA GLU A 87 5.13 -22.52 19.25
C GLU A 87 5.89 -22.55 17.92
N LEU A 88 6.36 -21.38 17.43
CA LEU A 88 7.18 -21.31 16.22
C LEU A 88 8.44 -22.18 16.33
N THR A 89 9.13 -22.16 17.48
CA THR A 89 10.31 -22.99 17.69
C THR A 89 9.98 -24.47 17.60
N GLN A 90 8.83 -24.91 18.13
CA GLN A 90 8.40 -26.32 18.05
C GLN A 90 8.08 -26.72 16.60
N LEU A 91 7.38 -25.87 15.84
CA LEU A 91 7.09 -26.13 14.42
C LEU A 91 8.37 -26.19 13.58
N ILE A 92 9.30 -25.29 13.81
CA ILE A 92 10.61 -25.30 13.15
C ILE A 92 11.39 -26.59 13.50
N ASP A 93 11.35 -27.03 14.76
CA ASP A 93 12.03 -28.26 15.18
C ASP A 93 11.43 -29.52 14.54
N LEU A 94 10.12 -29.54 14.36
CA LEU A 94 9.45 -30.64 13.65
C LEU A 94 9.85 -30.67 12.18
N ALA A 95 9.75 -29.53 11.48
CA ALA A 95 10.15 -29.44 10.07
C ALA A 95 11.65 -29.75 9.85
N TYR A 96 12.51 -29.42 10.83
CA TYR A 96 13.94 -29.70 10.74
C TYR A 96 14.27 -31.19 10.91
N ARG A 97 13.50 -31.93 11.73
CA ARG A 97 13.74 -33.35 12.01
C ARG A 97 13.37 -34.28 10.87
N ASN A 98 12.43 -33.85 10.02
CA ASN A 98 11.95 -34.64 8.89
C ASN A 98 12.45 -34.03 7.57
N GLU A 99 13.15 -34.82 6.76
CA GLU A 99 13.67 -34.36 5.47
C GLU A 99 12.59 -33.97 4.47
N ASN A 100 11.38 -34.46 4.63
CA ASN A 100 10.26 -34.23 3.73
C ASN A 100 9.34 -33.09 4.16
N ASP A 101 9.57 -32.48 5.34
CA ASP A 101 8.71 -31.43 5.87
C ASP A 101 9.27 -30.04 5.62
N PHE A 102 8.37 -29.11 5.24
CA PHE A 102 8.66 -27.69 5.09
C PHE A 102 7.66 -26.85 5.89
N PHE A 103 8.10 -25.70 6.36
CA PHE A 103 7.26 -24.76 7.10
C PHE A 103 7.44 -23.33 6.56
N ILE A 104 6.34 -22.67 6.18
CA ILE A 104 6.30 -21.26 5.80
C ILE A 104 5.42 -20.51 6.78
N PHE A 105 5.94 -19.42 7.29
CA PHE A 105 5.20 -18.46 8.08
C PHE A 105 5.21 -17.08 7.40
N ALA A 106 4.09 -16.68 6.80
CA ALA A 106 3.86 -15.36 6.22
C ALA A 106 3.21 -14.45 7.26
N TYR A 107 3.91 -13.41 7.66
CA TYR A 107 3.47 -12.48 8.69
C TYR A 107 3.33 -11.06 8.17
N THR A 108 2.11 -10.49 8.28
CA THR A 108 1.76 -9.16 7.78
C THR A 108 1.56 -8.12 8.91
N GLY A 109 1.76 -8.51 10.16
CA GLY A 109 1.62 -7.61 11.31
C GLY A 109 2.87 -6.78 11.62
N PRO A 110 2.75 -5.75 12.50
CA PRO A 110 3.81 -4.76 12.72
C PRO A 110 4.99 -5.27 13.57
N ASP A 111 4.78 -6.23 14.44
CA ASP A 111 5.69 -6.57 15.54
C ASP A 111 6.37 -7.94 15.32
N PHE A 112 7.37 -8.00 14.47
CA PHE A 112 8.01 -9.25 14.02
C PHE A 112 9.26 -9.68 14.81
N LYS A 113 9.90 -8.80 15.60
CA LYS A 113 11.22 -9.04 16.20
C LYS A 113 11.31 -10.31 17.06
N THR A 114 10.30 -10.59 17.87
CA THR A 114 10.29 -11.78 18.73
C THR A 114 10.21 -13.06 17.92
N MET A 115 9.41 -13.05 16.85
CA MET A 115 9.19 -14.21 15.99
C MET A 115 10.38 -14.52 15.10
N THR A 116 11.02 -13.50 14.51
CA THR A 116 12.23 -13.68 13.69
C THR A 116 13.35 -14.37 14.45
N SER A 117 13.44 -14.15 15.77
CA SER A 117 14.45 -14.80 16.61
C SER A 117 14.28 -16.32 16.79
N ALA A 118 13.15 -16.90 16.35
CA ALA A 118 12.97 -18.35 16.31
C ALA A 118 13.62 -18.98 15.07
N PHE A 119 13.70 -18.23 13.97
CA PHE A 119 14.25 -18.72 12.70
C PHE A 119 15.76 -18.54 12.68
N THR A 120 16.48 -19.64 12.84
CA THR A 120 17.95 -19.65 12.94
C THR A 120 18.56 -20.59 11.90
N LYS A 121 19.72 -20.20 11.36
CA LYS A 121 20.46 -20.98 10.37
C LYS A 121 20.85 -22.37 10.86
N THR A 122 21.06 -22.53 12.17
CA THR A 122 21.40 -23.82 12.78
C THR A 122 20.31 -24.86 12.62
N LYS A 123 19.06 -24.44 12.40
CA LYS A 123 17.88 -25.28 12.15
C LYS A 123 17.42 -25.20 10.69
N ASN A 124 18.27 -24.79 9.78
CA ASN A 124 17.92 -24.55 8.38
C ASN A 124 16.63 -23.73 8.24
N ALA A 125 16.52 -22.69 9.10
CA ALA A 125 15.38 -21.78 9.15
C ALA A 125 15.86 -20.35 8.84
N GLU A 126 15.20 -19.73 7.89
CA GLU A 126 15.55 -18.39 7.40
C GLU A 126 14.35 -17.44 7.55
N HIS A 127 14.66 -16.15 7.60
CA HIS A 127 13.61 -15.12 7.59
C HIS A 127 13.97 -14.03 6.58
N VAL A 128 12.97 -13.56 5.83
CA VAL A 128 13.12 -12.56 4.76
C VAL A 128 12.23 -11.38 5.03
N ARG A 129 12.82 -10.18 5.06
CA ARG A 129 12.09 -8.92 5.20
C ARG A 129 11.87 -8.25 3.85
N PHE A 130 10.63 -7.85 3.60
CA PHE A 130 10.23 -7.10 2.42
C PHE A 130 9.92 -5.65 2.78
N PHE A 131 10.36 -4.74 1.92
CA PHE A 131 10.04 -3.32 1.99
C PHE A 131 9.15 -2.93 0.82
N PRO A 132 8.36 -1.85 0.95
CA PRO A 132 7.62 -1.31 -0.18
C PRO A 132 8.58 -0.98 -1.33
N PRO A 133 8.26 -1.37 -2.58
CA PRO A 133 9.07 -1.02 -3.73
C PRO A 133 8.95 0.50 -3.99
N ASN A 134 10.00 1.08 -4.55
CA ASN A 134 9.90 2.41 -5.13
C ASN A 134 9.12 2.36 -6.47
N LEU A 135 8.70 3.52 -6.99
CA LEU A 135 7.91 3.61 -8.22
C LEU A 135 8.58 2.88 -9.41
N ARG A 136 9.90 2.99 -9.54
CA ARG A 136 10.65 2.35 -10.63
C ARG A 136 10.59 0.83 -10.53
N GLU A 137 10.85 0.28 -9.35
CA GLU A 137 10.79 -1.16 -9.08
C GLU A 137 9.38 -1.71 -9.30
N ALA A 138 8.36 -1.02 -8.77
CA ALA A 138 6.97 -1.40 -8.96
C ALA A 138 6.57 -1.40 -10.45
N ALA A 139 6.99 -0.36 -11.19
CA ALA A 139 6.70 -0.28 -12.61
C ALA A 139 7.44 -1.34 -13.44
N ASP A 140 8.67 -1.73 -13.05
CA ASP A 140 9.40 -2.83 -13.71
C ASP A 140 8.67 -4.17 -13.51
N ILE A 141 8.11 -4.42 -12.33
CA ILE A 141 7.31 -5.62 -12.04
C ILE A 141 6.02 -5.63 -12.88
N LEU A 142 5.27 -4.52 -12.89
CA LEU A 142 4.05 -4.43 -13.70
C LEU A 142 4.35 -4.57 -15.20
N GLN A 143 5.48 -4.02 -15.68
CA GLN A 143 5.89 -4.17 -17.07
C GLN A 143 6.16 -5.64 -17.43
N GLN A 144 6.76 -6.41 -16.51
CA GLN A 144 6.95 -7.86 -16.72
C GLN A 144 5.60 -8.58 -16.74
N HIS A 145 4.69 -8.21 -15.84
CA HIS A 145 3.34 -8.80 -15.78
C HIS A 145 2.55 -8.51 -17.06
N ALA A 146 2.59 -7.26 -17.53
CA ALA A 146 1.95 -6.86 -18.79
C ALA A 146 2.48 -7.66 -20.00
N ARG A 147 3.79 -7.95 -20.04
CA ARG A 147 4.38 -8.80 -21.09
C ARG A 147 3.85 -10.23 -21.03
N HIS A 148 3.69 -10.82 -19.85
CA HIS A 148 3.10 -12.15 -19.69
C HIS A 148 1.63 -12.18 -20.11
N LEU A 149 0.91 -11.08 -19.95
CA LEU A 149 -0.47 -10.91 -20.39
C LEU A 149 -0.60 -10.47 -21.86
N HIS A 150 0.52 -10.36 -22.57
CA HIS A 150 0.59 -9.89 -23.98
C HIS A 150 -0.05 -8.50 -24.21
N MET A 151 -0.05 -7.64 -23.19
CA MET A 151 -0.66 -6.30 -23.25
C MET A 151 0.23 -5.30 -23.98
N GLN A 152 -0.40 -4.40 -24.73
CA GLN A 152 0.22 -3.21 -25.27
C GLN A 152 -0.02 -2.04 -24.30
N ILE A 153 0.92 -1.80 -23.40
CA ILE A 153 0.87 -0.73 -22.41
C ILE A 153 2.25 -0.09 -22.29
N ASP A 154 2.29 1.25 -22.29
CA ASP A 154 3.54 1.97 -22.14
C ASP A 154 3.93 2.20 -20.67
N ARG A 155 5.15 2.66 -20.46
CA ARG A 155 5.70 2.92 -19.14
C ARG A 155 4.92 4.00 -18.39
N TYR A 156 4.48 5.03 -19.11
CA TYR A 156 3.72 6.14 -18.53
C TYR A 156 2.38 5.66 -17.96
N ALA A 157 1.65 4.85 -18.73
CA ALA A 157 0.38 4.28 -18.30
C ALA A 157 0.55 3.36 -17.07
N ILE A 158 1.63 2.56 -17.02
CA ILE A 158 1.95 1.74 -15.85
C ILE A 158 2.24 2.59 -14.60
N GLU A 159 3.03 3.64 -14.75
CA GLU A 159 3.33 4.56 -13.63
C GLU A 159 2.07 5.32 -13.20
N HIS A 160 1.20 5.69 -14.13
CA HIS A 160 -0.10 6.28 -13.85
C HIS A 160 -0.99 5.34 -13.03
N LEU A 161 -1.11 4.07 -13.43
CA LEU A 161 -1.84 3.03 -12.69
C LEU A 161 -1.31 2.88 -11.25
N LEU A 162 0.01 2.81 -11.09
CA LEU A 162 0.64 2.72 -9.77
C LEU A 162 0.35 3.93 -8.89
N MET A 163 0.35 5.12 -9.47
CA MET A 163 0.01 6.35 -8.75
C MET A 163 -1.45 6.38 -8.32
N LEU A 164 -2.39 6.01 -9.20
CA LEU A 164 -3.81 5.89 -8.88
C LEU A 164 -4.06 4.94 -7.70
N LEU A 165 -3.27 3.89 -7.60
CA LEU A 165 -3.39 2.85 -6.57
C LEU A 165 -2.43 3.04 -5.40
N ASN A 166 -1.85 4.25 -5.22
CA ASN A 166 -0.93 4.60 -4.14
C ASN A 166 0.22 3.59 -3.97
N LEU A 167 0.81 3.15 -5.06
CA LEU A 167 1.87 2.15 -5.13
C LEU A 167 1.49 0.78 -4.51
N ASN A 168 0.20 0.50 -4.37
CA ASN A 168 -0.27 -0.82 -3.96
C ASN A 168 -0.06 -1.83 -5.09
N LEU A 169 1.06 -2.53 -5.03
CA LEU A 169 1.49 -3.43 -6.11
C LEU A 169 0.54 -4.61 -6.31
N ALA A 170 0.00 -5.18 -5.23
CA ALA A 170 -0.96 -6.30 -5.32
C ALA A 170 -2.23 -5.87 -6.06
N LEU A 171 -2.77 -4.71 -5.71
CA LEU A 171 -3.94 -4.17 -6.38
C LEU A 171 -3.63 -3.79 -7.82
N ALA A 172 -2.46 -3.20 -8.09
CA ALA A 172 -2.04 -2.81 -9.43
C ALA A 172 -1.91 -4.02 -10.38
N VAL A 173 -1.40 -5.14 -9.89
CA VAL A 173 -1.35 -6.41 -10.65
C VAL A 173 -2.76 -6.92 -10.96
N ASN A 174 -3.67 -6.87 -9.99
CA ASN A 174 -5.06 -7.28 -10.20
C ASN A 174 -5.79 -6.38 -11.22
N GLU A 175 -5.64 -5.07 -11.11
CA GLU A 175 -6.22 -4.12 -12.07
C GLU A 175 -5.62 -4.31 -13.47
N LEU A 176 -4.30 -4.51 -13.57
CA LEU A 176 -3.64 -4.80 -14.83
C LEU A 176 -4.20 -6.07 -15.48
N THR A 177 -4.47 -7.11 -14.69
CA THR A 177 -5.09 -8.35 -15.17
C THR A 177 -6.51 -8.10 -15.68
N LYS A 178 -7.31 -7.24 -15.04
CA LYS A 178 -8.63 -6.84 -15.56
C LYS A 178 -8.52 -6.04 -16.83
N LEU A 179 -7.59 -5.09 -16.90
CA LEU A 179 -7.35 -4.26 -18.08
C LEU A 179 -6.89 -5.10 -19.29
N SER A 180 -6.29 -6.26 -19.07
CA SER A 180 -5.86 -7.15 -20.16
C SER A 180 -7.00 -7.75 -20.98
N ILE A 181 -8.24 -7.63 -20.51
CA ILE A 181 -9.45 -8.06 -21.24
C ILE A 181 -9.85 -7.05 -22.31
N LEU A 182 -9.40 -5.80 -22.19
CA LEU A 182 -9.68 -4.76 -23.18
C LEU A 182 -8.84 -4.99 -24.45
N GLU A 183 -9.48 -4.77 -25.60
CA GLU A 183 -8.78 -4.85 -26.89
C GLU A 183 -8.03 -3.56 -27.20
N GLY A 184 -6.79 -3.69 -27.70
CA GLY A 184 -5.97 -2.58 -28.15
C GLY A 184 -4.96 -2.06 -27.12
N PRO A 185 -4.30 -0.93 -27.42
CA PRO A 185 -3.32 -0.33 -26.52
C PRO A 185 -3.98 0.32 -25.30
N ILE A 186 -3.43 0.06 -24.11
CA ILE A 186 -3.89 0.63 -22.84
C ILE A 186 -3.05 1.86 -22.52
N GLY A 187 -3.68 3.02 -22.52
CA GLY A 187 -3.10 4.28 -22.09
C GLY A 187 -3.69 4.79 -20.76
N ALA A 188 -3.30 5.99 -20.37
CA ALA A 188 -3.83 6.62 -19.16
C ALA A 188 -5.35 6.84 -19.21
N LYS A 189 -5.92 7.08 -20.40
CA LYS A 189 -7.35 7.28 -20.58
C LYS A 189 -8.15 6.02 -20.25
N GLU A 190 -7.74 4.87 -20.79
CA GLU A 190 -8.38 3.58 -20.53
C GLU A 190 -8.26 3.21 -19.05
N ILE A 191 -7.14 3.55 -18.38
CA ILE A 191 -6.97 3.37 -16.94
C ILE A 191 -7.95 4.25 -16.16
N ASP A 192 -8.06 5.54 -16.49
CA ASP A 192 -8.97 6.46 -15.81
C ASP A 192 -10.46 6.06 -15.96
N GLU A 193 -10.82 5.43 -17.07
CA GLU A 193 -12.19 4.96 -17.34
C GLU A 193 -12.54 3.66 -16.58
N HIS A 194 -11.57 2.80 -16.28
CA HIS A 194 -11.82 1.43 -15.77
C HIS A 194 -11.25 1.16 -14.39
N VAL A 195 -10.37 2.02 -13.86
CA VAL A 195 -9.73 1.82 -12.56
C VAL A 195 -10.17 2.89 -11.56
N PHE A 196 -10.73 2.46 -10.45
CA PHE A 196 -11.07 3.38 -9.36
C PHE A 196 -9.81 3.77 -8.58
N SER A 197 -9.61 5.08 -8.43
CA SER A 197 -8.55 5.63 -7.61
C SER A 197 -8.76 5.28 -6.11
N LEU A 198 -7.68 4.96 -5.40
CA LEU A 198 -7.75 4.81 -3.94
C LEU A 198 -8.01 6.14 -3.24
N ALA A 199 -8.61 6.10 -2.04
CA ALA A 199 -8.97 7.28 -1.26
C ALA A 199 -7.90 8.38 -1.18
N PRO A 200 -6.60 8.10 -0.95
CA PRO A 200 -5.56 9.14 -0.94
C PRO A 200 -5.42 9.90 -2.26
N MET A 201 -5.51 9.21 -3.41
CA MET A 201 -5.44 9.87 -4.72
C MET A 201 -6.71 10.63 -5.06
N ALA A 202 -7.87 10.10 -4.69
CA ALA A 202 -9.12 10.82 -4.82
C ALA A 202 -9.12 12.08 -3.96
N MET A 203 -8.58 12.03 -2.74
CA MET A 203 -8.42 13.18 -1.86
C MET A 203 -7.46 14.22 -2.45
N ASP A 204 -6.30 13.83 -2.97
CA ASP A 204 -5.38 14.76 -3.65
C ASP A 204 -6.03 15.40 -4.87
N THR A 205 -6.74 14.64 -5.69
CA THR A 205 -7.49 15.15 -6.85
C THR A 205 -8.57 16.16 -6.40
N PHE A 206 -9.30 15.86 -5.34
CA PHE A 206 -10.28 16.76 -4.72
C PHE A 206 -9.61 18.05 -4.25
N LEU A 207 -8.50 17.96 -3.51
CA LEU A 207 -7.78 19.11 -2.97
C LEU A 207 -7.25 20.03 -4.09
N PHE A 208 -6.63 19.46 -5.14
CA PHE A 208 -6.21 20.25 -6.30
C PHE A 208 -7.39 20.88 -7.06
N SER A 209 -8.52 20.17 -7.15
CA SER A 209 -9.73 20.66 -7.82
C SER A 209 -10.41 21.78 -7.04
N LEU A 210 -10.32 21.76 -5.70
CA LEU A 210 -10.81 22.84 -4.85
C LEU A 210 -10.17 24.20 -5.23
N PHE A 211 -8.87 24.17 -5.53
CA PHE A 211 -8.09 25.37 -5.93
C PHE A 211 -8.06 25.61 -7.45
N SER A 212 -8.88 24.90 -8.21
CA SER A 212 -9.06 25.07 -9.64
C SER A 212 -10.50 25.48 -9.97
N LYS A 213 -10.79 25.84 -11.24
CA LYS A 213 -12.16 26.15 -11.71
C LYS A 213 -13.04 24.93 -11.95
N LYS A 214 -12.59 23.71 -11.60
CA LYS A 214 -13.37 22.48 -11.81
C LYS A 214 -14.52 22.35 -10.81
N PRO A 215 -15.66 21.74 -11.21
CA PRO A 215 -16.77 21.47 -10.30
C PRO A 215 -16.32 20.45 -9.23
N LEU A 216 -16.89 20.55 -8.03
CA LEU A 216 -16.54 19.69 -6.89
C LEU A 216 -17.60 18.63 -6.57
N THR A 217 -18.80 18.74 -7.14
CA THR A 217 -19.95 17.93 -6.76
C THR A 217 -19.66 16.42 -6.84
N ASP A 218 -19.14 15.99 -7.97
CA ASP A 218 -18.84 14.57 -8.21
C ASP A 218 -17.71 14.06 -7.30
N LEU A 219 -16.71 14.92 -7.03
CA LEU A 219 -15.59 14.59 -6.18
C LEU A 219 -15.99 14.47 -4.70
N ILE A 220 -16.90 15.33 -4.21
CA ILE A 220 -17.44 15.23 -2.85
C ILE A 220 -18.22 13.93 -2.69
N HIS A 221 -19.05 13.59 -3.67
CA HIS A 221 -19.80 12.34 -3.67
C HIS A 221 -18.87 11.12 -3.65
N GLN A 222 -17.79 11.18 -4.43
CA GLN A 222 -16.75 10.14 -4.44
C GLN A 222 -16.06 10.02 -3.07
N MET A 223 -15.75 11.12 -2.38
CA MET A 223 -15.16 11.08 -1.03
C MET A 223 -16.08 10.36 -0.04
N HIS A 224 -17.36 10.65 -0.05
CA HIS A 224 -18.33 9.97 0.80
C HIS A 224 -18.46 8.46 0.47
N GLN A 225 -18.43 8.09 -0.81
CA GLN A 225 -18.41 6.67 -1.23
C GLN A 225 -17.15 5.93 -0.75
N LEU A 226 -16.03 6.62 -0.59
CA LEU A 226 -14.79 6.08 -0.05
C LEU A 226 -14.76 6.04 1.49
N GLY A 227 -15.84 6.46 2.16
CA GLY A 227 -15.98 6.42 3.60
C GLY A 227 -15.39 7.64 4.33
N GLU A 228 -15.00 8.69 3.60
CA GLU A 228 -14.50 9.93 4.19
C GLU A 228 -15.67 10.76 4.72
N ASP A 229 -15.65 11.09 6.01
CA ASP A 229 -16.62 11.99 6.63
C ASP A 229 -16.26 13.47 6.42
N GLU A 230 -17.21 14.37 6.72
CA GLU A 230 -17.04 15.82 6.53
C GLU A 230 -15.87 16.38 7.33
N PHE A 231 -15.60 15.78 8.50
CA PHE A 231 -14.49 16.22 9.35
C PHE A 231 -13.14 15.76 8.80
N ALA A 232 -13.07 14.54 8.25
CA ALA A 232 -11.88 14.03 7.57
C ALA A 232 -11.55 14.87 6.33
N ILE A 233 -12.55 15.21 5.51
CA ILE A 233 -12.39 16.09 4.35
C ILE A 233 -11.90 17.48 4.78
N LEU A 234 -12.51 18.08 5.81
CA LEU A 234 -12.10 19.38 6.32
C LEU A 234 -10.64 19.38 6.81
N ARG A 235 -10.24 18.36 7.57
CA ARG A 235 -8.86 18.19 8.03
C ARG A 235 -7.86 18.04 6.89
N ALA A 236 -8.22 17.29 5.85
CA ALA A 236 -7.38 17.16 4.67
C ALA A 236 -7.17 18.52 3.97
N ILE A 237 -8.23 19.35 3.87
CA ILE A 237 -8.14 20.72 3.32
C ILE A 237 -7.23 21.59 4.19
N GLN A 238 -7.39 21.56 5.51
CA GLN A 238 -6.57 22.32 6.46
C GLN A 238 -5.09 21.96 6.31
N TYR A 239 -4.79 20.66 6.26
CA TYR A 239 -3.42 20.17 6.09
C TYR A 239 -2.83 20.59 4.75
N PHE A 240 -3.59 20.47 3.66
CA PHE A 240 -3.15 20.87 2.33
C PHE A 240 -2.88 22.38 2.23
N VAL A 241 -3.78 23.23 2.75
CA VAL A 241 -3.60 24.69 2.77
C VAL A 241 -2.37 25.06 3.60
N SER A 242 -2.14 24.41 4.73
CA SER A 242 -0.94 24.62 5.55
C SER A 242 0.33 24.29 4.78
N GLN A 243 0.35 23.20 4.03
CA GLN A 243 1.47 22.86 3.16
C GLN A 243 1.67 23.91 2.04
N LEU A 244 0.59 24.35 1.37
CA LEU A 244 0.68 25.41 0.34
C LEU A 244 1.24 26.71 0.92
N PHE A 245 0.85 27.06 2.15
CA PHE A 245 1.40 28.23 2.84
C PHE A 245 2.91 28.09 3.10
N LEU A 246 3.35 26.92 3.59
CA LEU A 246 4.79 26.65 3.77
C LEU A 246 5.56 26.73 2.44
N PHE A 247 5.02 26.15 1.36
CA PHE A 247 5.59 26.29 0.02
C PHE A 247 5.67 27.75 -0.42
N HIS A 248 4.62 28.54 -0.20
CA HIS A 248 4.58 29.96 -0.55
C HIS A 248 5.71 30.74 0.16
N ILE A 249 5.84 30.57 1.48
CA ILE A 249 6.89 31.26 2.24
C ILE A 249 8.28 30.80 1.82
N TYR A 250 8.48 29.49 1.67
CA TYR A 250 9.79 28.94 1.28
C TYR A 250 10.23 29.43 -0.09
N ILE A 251 9.34 29.42 -1.09
CA ILE A 251 9.63 29.90 -2.44
C ILE A 251 9.94 31.42 -2.43
N LYS A 252 9.22 32.19 -1.61
CA LYS A 252 9.53 33.63 -1.46
C LYS A 252 10.91 33.89 -0.87
N LEU A 253 11.37 33.03 0.02
CA LEU A 253 12.68 33.21 0.68
C LEU A 253 13.84 32.65 -0.16
N HIS A 254 13.62 31.54 -0.88
CA HIS A 254 14.68 30.76 -1.52
C HIS A 254 14.61 30.76 -3.07
N GLY A 255 13.52 31.28 -3.65
CA GLY A 255 13.33 31.38 -5.10
C GLY A 255 12.86 30.07 -5.80
N ALA A 256 13.00 28.90 -5.17
CA ALA A 256 12.61 27.61 -5.73
C ALA A 256 12.02 26.68 -4.66
N PRO A 257 11.12 25.74 -5.02
CA PRO A 257 10.59 24.76 -4.07
C PRO A 257 11.63 23.69 -3.74
N ASP A 258 11.64 23.23 -2.49
CA ASP A 258 12.33 22.02 -2.03
C ASP A 258 11.42 21.32 -1.02
N SER A 259 10.70 20.29 -1.48
CA SER A 259 9.74 19.57 -0.64
C SER A 259 10.39 18.89 0.55
N ALA A 260 11.65 18.45 0.45
CA ALA A 260 12.36 17.83 1.56
C ALA A 260 12.64 18.84 2.69
N ALA A 261 13.04 20.07 2.34
CA ALA A 261 13.25 21.13 3.31
C ALA A 261 11.93 21.66 3.91
N ILE A 262 10.86 21.70 3.12
CA ILE A 262 9.55 22.22 3.53
C ILE A 262 8.77 21.23 4.40
N LEU A 263 8.75 19.95 4.00
CA LEU A 263 7.87 18.92 4.58
C LEU A 263 8.62 17.87 5.41
N GLY A 264 9.96 17.82 5.31
CA GLY A 264 10.77 16.75 5.90
C GLY A 264 10.87 15.47 5.05
N TYR A 265 10.21 15.43 3.89
CA TYR A 265 10.27 14.32 2.92
C TYR A 265 10.12 14.83 1.49
N ARG A 266 10.67 14.07 0.53
CA ARG A 266 10.60 14.42 -0.89
C ARG A 266 9.27 13.99 -1.50
N LEU A 267 8.61 14.95 -2.16
CA LEU A 267 7.47 14.68 -3.04
C LEU A 267 7.95 14.21 -4.42
N PRO A 268 7.13 13.41 -5.14
CA PRO A 268 7.30 13.24 -6.58
C PRO A 268 7.36 14.60 -7.28
N LYS A 269 8.26 14.75 -8.26
CA LYS A 269 8.55 16.05 -8.91
C LYS A 269 7.29 16.73 -9.48
N GLN A 270 6.37 15.96 -10.00
CA GLN A 270 5.11 16.46 -10.53
C GLN A 270 4.24 17.09 -9.43
N LEU A 271 4.06 16.41 -8.30
CA LEU A 271 3.28 16.93 -7.16
C LEU A 271 3.96 18.14 -6.52
N GLU A 272 5.28 18.14 -6.39
CA GLU A 272 6.02 19.31 -5.92
C GLU A 272 5.79 20.53 -6.82
N THR A 273 5.87 20.34 -8.15
CA THR A 273 5.62 21.40 -9.12
C THR A 273 4.19 21.92 -9.05
N GLN A 274 3.19 21.03 -8.96
CA GLN A 274 1.79 21.40 -8.84
C GLN A 274 1.51 22.19 -7.55
N ARG A 275 2.04 21.74 -6.40
CA ARG A 275 1.91 22.46 -5.12
C ARG A 275 2.59 23.82 -5.17
N ALA A 276 3.79 23.91 -5.74
CA ALA A 276 4.51 25.17 -5.91
C ALA A 276 3.72 26.16 -6.78
N GLN A 277 3.17 25.72 -7.90
CA GLN A 277 2.35 26.55 -8.79
C GLN A 277 1.09 27.08 -8.10
N LEU A 278 0.40 26.26 -7.30
CA LEU A 278 -0.75 26.70 -6.51
C LEU A 278 -0.31 27.69 -5.42
N ALA A 279 0.75 27.37 -4.69
CA ALA A 279 1.25 28.19 -3.60
C ALA A 279 1.63 29.62 -4.04
N VAL A 280 2.25 29.76 -5.22
CA VAL A 280 2.64 31.07 -5.78
C VAL A 280 1.42 31.90 -6.21
N LYS A 281 0.34 31.26 -6.64
CA LYS A 281 -0.91 31.96 -7.03
C LYS A 281 -1.67 32.56 -5.85
N LEU A 282 -1.49 32.03 -4.64
CA LEU A 282 -2.22 32.46 -3.45
C LEU A 282 -1.45 33.62 -2.76
N SER A 283 -2.13 34.69 -2.43
CA SER A 283 -1.55 35.81 -1.67
C SER A 283 -1.66 35.57 -0.16
N LEU A 284 -0.82 36.23 0.64
CA LEU A 284 -0.87 36.14 2.11
C LEU A 284 -2.25 36.52 2.69
N PRO A 285 -2.91 37.62 2.23
CA PRO A 285 -4.27 37.95 2.68
C PRO A 285 -5.30 36.85 2.34
N LEU A 286 -5.09 36.15 1.21
CA LEU A 286 -5.97 35.06 0.79
C LEU A 286 -5.77 33.83 1.68
N PHE A 287 -4.53 33.48 2.03
CA PHE A 287 -4.26 32.43 3.02
C PHE A 287 -4.94 32.71 4.36
N SER A 288 -4.85 33.97 4.88
CA SER A 288 -5.54 34.35 6.11
C SER A 288 -7.05 34.09 6.03
N LYS A 289 -7.70 34.57 4.97
CA LYS A 289 -9.15 34.36 4.77
C LYS A 289 -9.54 32.88 4.71
N ILE A 290 -8.71 32.04 4.07
CA ILE A 290 -8.94 30.60 3.97
C ILE A 290 -8.77 29.95 5.36
N PHE A 291 -7.71 30.28 6.10
CA PHE A 291 -7.50 29.77 7.45
C PHE A 291 -8.63 30.14 8.41
N ASP A 292 -9.08 31.40 8.39
CA ASP A 292 -10.20 31.86 9.21
C ASP A 292 -11.47 31.07 8.87
N THR A 293 -11.76 30.89 7.56
CA THR A 293 -12.93 30.12 7.11
C THR A 293 -12.87 28.66 7.55
N LEU A 294 -11.67 28.04 7.49
CA LEU A 294 -11.48 26.65 7.90
C LEU A 294 -11.58 26.49 9.42
N ALA A 295 -11.09 27.43 10.20
CA ALA A 295 -11.18 27.41 11.66
C ALA A 295 -12.63 27.59 12.15
N GLU A 296 -13.38 28.58 11.58
CA GLU A 296 -14.81 28.76 11.84
C GLU A 296 -15.61 27.51 11.44
N GLY A 297 -15.28 26.91 10.28
CA GLY A 297 -15.92 25.72 9.77
C GLY A 297 -15.67 24.49 10.63
N GLU A 298 -14.47 24.33 11.16
CA GLU A 298 -14.15 23.24 12.09
C GLU A 298 -15.01 23.31 13.36
N LEU A 299 -15.14 24.50 13.94
CA LEU A 299 -15.96 24.71 15.11
C LEU A 299 -17.45 24.40 14.81
N ALA A 300 -17.94 24.86 13.67
CA ALA A 300 -19.31 24.63 13.26
C ALA A 300 -19.63 23.13 13.02
N ILE A 301 -18.74 22.39 12.34
CA ILE A 301 -18.91 20.95 12.10
C ILE A 301 -18.83 20.16 13.41
N LYS A 302 -17.92 20.53 14.34
CA LYS A 302 -17.81 19.87 15.65
C LYS A 302 -19.06 20.07 16.53
N THR A 303 -19.73 21.18 16.40
CA THR A 303 -20.92 21.52 17.20
C THR A 303 -22.25 21.11 16.52
N ALA A 304 -22.20 20.66 15.27
CA ALA A 304 -23.37 20.23 14.52
C ALA A 304 -23.98 18.94 15.05
N GLY A 305 -25.33 18.92 15.15
CA GLY A 305 -26.08 17.82 15.77
C GLY A 305 -26.38 16.60 14.89
N GLY A 306 -26.08 16.65 13.58
CA GLY A 306 -26.42 15.56 12.66
C GLY A 306 -25.63 15.61 11.34
N THR A 307 -25.58 14.46 10.64
CA THR A 307 -24.81 14.28 9.40
C THR A 307 -25.20 15.28 8.31
N SER A 308 -26.50 15.44 8.03
CA SER A 308 -27.00 16.37 7.01
C SER A 308 -26.63 17.84 7.29
N GLN A 309 -26.56 18.23 8.57
CA GLN A 309 -26.09 19.56 8.95
C GLN A 309 -24.58 19.72 8.69
N LYS A 310 -23.78 18.69 8.97
CA LYS A 310 -22.34 18.68 8.69
C LYS A 310 -22.04 18.76 7.19
N GLU A 311 -22.76 17.99 6.37
CA GLU A 311 -22.68 18.06 4.90
C GLU A 311 -22.94 19.47 4.38
N THR A 312 -24.03 20.11 4.85
CA THR A 312 -24.40 21.47 4.47
C THR A 312 -23.32 22.49 4.86
N LEU A 313 -22.74 22.34 6.06
CA LEU A 313 -21.65 23.18 6.53
C LEU A 313 -20.38 22.99 5.70
N LEU A 314 -20.00 21.76 5.41
CA LEU A 314 -18.85 21.49 4.55
C LEU A 314 -19.04 22.12 3.16
N LEU A 315 -20.19 21.93 2.53
CA LEU A 315 -20.50 22.55 1.23
C LEU A 315 -20.38 24.08 1.27
N SER A 316 -20.92 24.71 2.34
CA SER A 316 -20.80 26.15 2.53
C SER A 316 -19.34 26.62 2.63
N ILE A 317 -18.51 25.89 3.37
CA ILE A 317 -17.07 26.17 3.49
C ILE A 317 -16.37 26.07 2.13
N LEU A 318 -16.65 25.01 1.36
CA LEU A 318 -16.06 24.81 0.05
C LEU A 318 -16.45 25.90 -0.95
N ILE A 319 -17.74 26.28 -0.96
CA ILE A 319 -18.23 27.39 -1.80
C ILE A 319 -17.56 28.70 -1.40
N LYS A 320 -17.45 28.98 -0.10
CA LYS A 320 -16.79 30.19 0.42
C LYS A 320 -15.31 30.23 0.01
N ILE A 321 -14.57 29.13 0.14
CA ILE A 321 -13.18 29.07 -0.32
C ILE A 321 -13.08 29.30 -1.83
N LYS A 322 -13.93 28.64 -2.62
CA LYS A 322 -13.95 28.86 -4.08
C LYS A 322 -14.26 30.29 -4.47
N SER A 323 -15.15 30.95 -3.76
CA SER A 323 -15.48 32.36 -4.04
C SER A 323 -14.30 33.32 -3.83
N PHE A 324 -13.32 32.94 -3.01
CA PHE A 324 -12.10 33.72 -2.81
C PHE A 324 -11.09 33.56 -3.96
N LEU A 325 -11.23 32.45 -4.74
CA LEU A 325 -10.29 32.11 -5.81
C LEU A 325 -10.70 32.68 -7.19
N GLY A 326 -11.92 33.20 -7.30
CA GLY A 326 -12.45 33.88 -8.49
C GLY A 326 -13.05 32.98 -9.53
#